data_ed4003cba471844b2a59a73949347c3a
#
_entry.id   ed4003cba471844b2a59a73949347c3a
#
_cell.length_a   1.000
_cell.length_b   1.000
_cell.length_c   1.000
_cell.angle_alpha   90.00
_cell.angle_beta   90.00
_cell.angle_gamma   90.00
#
_symmetry.space_group_name_H-M   'P 1'
#
loop_
_entity.id
_entity.type
_entity.pdbx_description
1 polymer ?
#
loop_
_entity_poly.entity_id
_entity_poly.type
_entity_poly.pdbx_seq_one_letter_code
_entity_poly.pdbx_strand_id
1 'polypeptide(L)'
;QPVGLLFSEYYFYLTAFIENLDRAEHFENADDPFPTIYRVDRIEKLQVLDEHFQVPYSRRFSEGEFRKRVQFMYGGKLETVHFIYKGPSVEAVLDRLPTAEILGEHDGCYEIRAEVFGRGIEMWLRSQGDYIQKI
;
A
#
# COMPACT_ATOMS: atom_id res chain seq x y z
N GLN A 1 -7.16 7.11 15.70
CA GLN A 1 -5.81 7.71 15.82
C GLN A 1 -5.28 8.04 14.43
N PRO A 2 -5.38 9.30 14.00
CA PRO A 2 -4.80 9.71 12.73
C PRO A 2 -3.27 9.65 12.78
N VAL A 3 -2.65 9.10 11.75
CA VAL A 3 -1.19 8.92 11.73
C VAL A 3 -0.53 9.48 10.48
N GLY A 4 -1.30 9.88 9.48
CA GLY A 4 -0.71 10.47 8.28
C GLY A 4 -1.73 11.14 7.38
N LEU A 5 -1.25 12.08 6.58
CA LEU A 5 -1.99 12.74 5.53
C LEU A 5 -1.22 12.59 4.23
N LEU A 6 -1.85 11.96 3.23
CA LEU A 6 -1.22 11.64 1.96
C LEU A 6 -1.94 12.32 0.80
N PHE A 7 -1.18 12.74 -0.20
CA PHE A 7 -1.74 13.16 -1.49
C PHE A 7 -1.41 12.11 -2.54
N SER A 8 -2.42 11.65 -3.29
CA SER A 8 -2.24 10.69 -4.37
C SER A 8 -3.23 10.96 -5.50
N GLU A 9 -2.74 11.03 -6.73
CA GLU A 9 -3.53 11.33 -7.91
C GLU A 9 -4.16 12.74 -7.78
N TYR A 10 -5.41 12.82 -7.37
CA TYR A 10 -6.16 14.07 -7.26
C TYR A 10 -6.71 14.35 -5.87
N TYR A 11 -6.43 13.48 -4.91
CA TYR A 11 -7.10 13.51 -3.62
C TYR A 11 -6.13 13.47 -2.45
N PHE A 12 -6.58 14.06 -1.33
CA PHE A 12 -5.93 13.87 -0.04
C PHE A 12 -6.56 12.68 0.68
N TYR A 13 -5.72 11.92 1.34
CA TYR A 13 -6.11 10.75 2.13
C TYR A 13 -5.60 10.88 3.54
N LEU A 14 -6.46 10.53 4.49
CA LEU A 14 -6.12 10.40 5.91
C LEU A 14 -5.86 8.94 6.21
N THR A 15 -4.71 8.63 6.79
CA THR A 15 -4.43 7.30 7.32
C THR A 15 -4.62 7.32 8.83
N ALA A 16 -5.38 6.36 9.35
CA ALA A 16 -5.73 6.32 10.76
C ALA A 16 -5.92 4.89 11.25
N PHE A 17 -5.55 4.66 12.50
CA PHE A 17 -5.93 3.42 13.21
C PHE A 17 -7.26 3.64 13.89
N ILE A 18 -8.20 2.71 13.67
CA ILE A 18 -9.52 2.75 14.30
C ILE A 18 -9.41 2.22 15.72
N GLU A 19 -9.87 3.02 16.69
CA GLU A 19 -9.95 2.62 18.09
C GLU A 19 -11.25 1.87 18.37
N ASN A 20 -11.24 1.03 19.39
CA ASN A 20 -12.41 0.31 19.91
C ASN A 20 -13.13 -0.53 18.83
N LEU A 21 -12.41 -0.92 17.79
CA LEU A 21 -12.92 -1.79 16.75
C LEU A 21 -12.45 -3.23 17.00
N ASP A 22 -13.37 -4.18 16.86
CA ASP A 22 -12.96 -5.58 16.80
C ASP A 22 -12.32 -5.86 15.44
N ARG A 23 -11.00 -5.90 15.41
CA ARG A 23 -10.23 -6.07 14.19
C ARG A 23 -10.45 -7.46 13.57
N ALA A 24 -10.76 -8.46 14.40
CA ALA A 24 -11.03 -9.81 13.91
C ALA A 24 -12.30 -9.89 13.07
N GLU A 25 -13.29 -9.02 13.33
CA GLU A 25 -14.52 -8.96 12.55
C GLU A 25 -14.37 -8.19 11.24
N HIS A 26 -13.46 -7.21 11.18
CA HIS A 26 -13.35 -6.25 10.09
C HIS A 26 -12.11 -6.43 9.21
N PHE A 27 -11.12 -7.20 9.65
CA PHE A 27 -9.86 -7.43 8.94
C PHE A 27 -9.56 -8.93 8.89
N GLU A 28 -8.95 -9.38 7.80
CA GLU A 28 -8.54 -10.79 7.64
C GLU A 28 -7.58 -11.23 8.75
N ASN A 29 -6.74 -10.32 9.21
CA ASN A 29 -5.80 -10.55 10.30
C ASN A 29 -5.84 -9.37 11.27
N ALA A 30 -6.30 -9.62 12.49
CA ALA A 30 -6.43 -8.59 13.53
C ALA A 30 -5.09 -7.97 13.94
N ASP A 31 -3.98 -8.68 13.76
CA ASP A 31 -2.65 -8.25 14.15
C ASP A 31 -1.90 -7.49 13.05
N ASP A 32 -2.47 -7.36 11.86
CA ASP A 32 -1.84 -6.64 10.75
C ASP A 32 -1.63 -5.17 11.09
N PRO A 33 -0.38 -4.65 11.02
CA PRO A 33 -0.05 -3.30 11.47
C PRO A 33 -0.24 -2.26 10.37
N PHE A 34 -1.41 -2.21 9.74
CA PHE A 34 -1.68 -1.22 8.70
C PHE A 34 -2.86 -0.31 9.08
N PRO A 35 -2.79 0.98 8.75
CA PRO A 35 -3.89 1.91 9.01
C PRO A 35 -5.01 1.77 7.97
N THR A 36 -6.18 2.26 8.34
CA THR A 36 -7.28 2.47 7.40
C THR A 36 -7.05 3.77 6.63
N ILE A 37 -7.39 3.78 5.35
CA ILE A 37 -7.22 4.92 4.45
C ILE A 37 -8.59 5.55 4.18
N TYR A 38 -8.71 6.86 4.46
CA TYR A 38 -9.93 7.62 4.21
C TYR A 38 -9.67 8.76 3.22
N ARG A 39 -10.55 8.96 2.27
CA ARG A 39 -10.53 10.18 1.45
C ARG A 39 -11.02 11.36 2.28
N VAL A 40 -10.22 12.40 2.34
CA VAL A 40 -10.52 13.59 3.15
C VAL A 40 -11.81 14.29 2.68
N ASP A 41 -12.02 14.35 1.36
CA ASP A 41 -13.22 15.00 0.78
C ASP A 41 -14.54 14.25 1.05
N ARG A 42 -14.47 13.01 1.54
CA ARG A 42 -15.64 12.20 1.91
C ARG A 42 -15.96 12.20 3.39
N ILE A 43 -15.20 12.92 4.19
CA ILE A 43 -15.46 13.05 5.63
C ILE A 43 -16.69 13.91 5.83
N GLU A 44 -17.73 13.38 6.47
CA GLU A 44 -18.96 14.09 6.75
C GLU A 44 -18.93 14.86 8.07
N LYS A 45 -18.29 14.26 9.08
CA LYS A 45 -18.15 14.87 10.41
C LYS A 45 -16.74 14.69 10.92
N LEU A 46 -16.17 15.78 11.42
CA LEU A 46 -14.84 15.79 12.01
C LEU A 46 -14.88 16.52 13.34
N GLN A 47 -14.35 15.92 14.37
CA GLN A 47 -14.19 16.55 15.68
C GLN A 47 -12.77 16.37 16.16
N VAL A 48 -12.10 17.48 16.46
CA VAL A 48 -10.77 17.45 17.09
C VAL A 48 -10.98 17.39 18.59
N LEU A 49 -10.46 16.35 19.22
CA LEU A 49 -10.56 16.12 20.66
C LEU A 49 -9.37 16.76 21.37
N ASP A 50 -9.55 17.10 22.67
CA ASP A 50 -8.45 17.55 23.53
C ASP A 50 -7.53 16.39 23.97
N GLU A 51 -7.94 15.16 23.69
CA GLU A 51 -7.16 13.97 23.99
C GLU A 51 -6.01 13.81 23.01
N HIS A 52 -4.87 13.37 23.51
CA HIS A 52 -3.68 13.06 22.72
C HIS A 52 -3.33 11.59 22.89
N PHE A 53 -2.78 11.00 21.85
CA PHE A 53 -2.19 9.67 21.94
C PHE A 53 -0.67 9.76 21.76
N GLN A 54 0.03 8.82 22.39
CA GLN A 54 1.48 8.71 22.25
C GLN A 54 1.82 7.36 21.65
N VAL A 55 2.72 7.37 20.68
CA VAL A 55 3.22 6.15 20.05
C VAL A 55 4.71 6.04 20.32
N PRO A 56 5.19 4.94 20.95
CA PRO A 56 6.63 4.72 21.07
C PRO A 56 7.32 4.79 19.71
N TYR A 57 8.54 5.30 19.69
CA TYR A 57 9.31 5.42 18.45
C TYR A 57 9.39 4.09 17.69
N SER A 58 9.53 2.98 18.39
CA SER A 58 9.58 1.63 17.82
C SER A 58 8.27 1.18 17.13
N ARG A 59 7.15 1.86 17.42
CA ARG A 59 5.83 1.59 16.81
C ARG A 59 5.32 2.74 15.97
N ARG A 60 6.17 3.72 15.69
CA ARG A 60 5.79 4.88 14.89
C ARG A 60 5.46 4.44 13.47
N PHE A 61 4.30 4.85 13.00
CA PHE A 61 3.91 4.65 11.61
C PHE A 61 4.84 5.43 10.68
N SER A 62 5.43 4.74 9.72
CA SER A 62 6.27 5.35 8.70
C SER A 62 5.46 5.58 7.43
N GLU A 63 5.03 6.81 7.23
CA GLU A 63 4.25 7.22 6.07
C GLU A 63 4.99 6.95 4.76
N GLY A 64 6.28 7.26 4.70
CA GLY A 64 7.09 7.02 3.51
C GLY A 64 7.20 5.55 3.15
N GLU A 65 7.43 4.68 4.12
CA GLU A 65 7.52 3.24 3.89
C GLU A 65 6.17 2.64 3.48
N PHE A 66 5.08 3.12 4.07
CA PHE A 66 3.74 2.72 3.68
C PHE A 66 3.42 3.16 2.23
N ARG A 67 3.76 4.41 1.90
CA ARG A 67 3.49 5.00 0.58
C ARG A 67 4.19 4.24 -0.55
N LYS A 68 5.39 3.73 -0.30
CA LYS A 68 6.15 2.93 -1.28
C LYS A 68 5.47 1.60 -1.62
N ARG A 69 4.62 1.10 -0.73
CA ARG A 69 4.05 -0.26 -0.81
C ARG A 69 2.57 -0.29 -1.13
N VAL A 70 1.87 0.85 -1.06
CA VAL A 70 0.43 0.89 -1.33
C VAL A 70 0.17 1.26 -2.79
N GLN A 71 -0.78 0.56 -3.43
CA GLN A 71 -1.21 0.82 -4.78
C GLN A 71 -2.68 1.24 -4.79
N PHE A 72 -3.01 2.30 -5.55
CA PHE A 72 -4.35 2.87 -5.68
C PHE A 72 -5.00 3.22 -4.34
N MET A 73 -4.20 3.45 -3.31
CA MET A 73 -4.66 3.73 -1.93
C MET A 73 -5.56 2.64 -1.34
N TYR A 74 -5.41 1.41 -1.81
CA TYR A 74 -6.01 0.21 -1.19
C TYR A 74 -5.04 -0.37 -0.17
N GLY A 75 -5.30 -0.11 1.10
CA GLY A 75 -4.55 -0.68 2.21
C GLY A 75 -4.88 -2.16 2.43
N GLY A 76 -4.12 -2.80 3.26
CA GLY A 76 -4.28 -4.21 3.63
C GLY A 76 -2.99 -4.75 4.21
N LYS A 77 -2.92 -6.05 4.41
CA LYS A 77 -1.73 -6.69 4.97
C LYS A 77 -0.53 -6.57 4.04
N LEU A 78 0.66 -6.66 4.61
CA LEU A 78 1.91 -6.71 3.86
C LEU A 78 2.02 -8.04 3.11
N GLU A 79 2.25 -7.97 1.82
CA GLU A 79 2.40 -9.13 0.95
C GLU A 79 3.64 -8.99 0.08
N THR A 80 4.16 -10.10 -0.39
CA THR A 80 5.20 -10.13 -1.41
C THR A 80 4.59 -10.64 -2.70
N VAL A 81 4.74 -9.86 -3.77
CA VAL A 81 4.32 -10.28 -5.12
C VAL A 81 5.52 -10.70 -5.93
N HIS A 82 5.34 -11.69 -6.77
CA HIS A 82 6.38 -12.27 -7.62
C HIS A 82 5.82 -12.50 -9.02
N PHE A 83 6.44 -11.92 -10.03
CA PHE A 83 5.93 -11.99 -11.39
C PHE A 83 7.07 -11.83 -12.41
N ILE A 84 6.77 -12.20 -13.66
CA ILE A 84 7.64 -11.96 -14.82
C ILE A 84 7.06 -10.79 -15.61
N TYR A 85 7.89 -9.80 -15.89
CA TYR A 85 7.55 -8.67 -16.73
C TYR A 85 8.14 -8.83 -18.12
N LYS A 86 7.30 -8.72 -19.14
CA LYS A 86 7.64 -8.90 -20.57
C LYS A 86 7.41 -7.62 -21.40
N GLY A 87 7.18 -6.51 -20.73
CA GLY A 87 6.85 -5.25 -21.40
C GLY A 87 8.07 -4.52 -21.95
N PRO A 88 7.83 -3.37 -22.58
CA PRO A 88 8.88 -2.64 -23.32
C PRO A 88 9.91 -1.96 -22.44
N SER A 89 9.60 -1.68 -21.18
CA SER A 89 10.54 -1.00 -20.29
C SER A 89 10.36 -1.44 -18.84
N VAL A 90 11.37 -2.07 -18.28
CA VAL A 90 11.38 -2.46 -16.86
C VAL A 90 11.42 -1.23 -15.94
N GLU A 91 11.94 -0.11 -16.41
CA GLU A 91 11.95 1.15 -15.65
C GLU A 91 10.54 1.57 -15.22
N ALA A 92 9.54 1.34 -16.08
CA ALA A 92 8.16 1.65 -15.73
C ALA A 92 7.66 0.86 -14.53
N VAL A 93 8.12 -0.38 -14.36
CA VAL A 93 7.80 -1.21 -13.21
C VAL A 93 8.52 -0.68 -11.95
N LEU A 94 9.81 -0.38 -12.07
CA LEU A 94 10.61 0.11 -10.94
C LEU A 94 10.10 1.48 -10.44
N ASP A 95 9.67 2.33 -11.35
CA ASP A 95 9.07 3.62 -10.98
C ASP A 95 7.73 3.45 -10.25
N ARG A 96 6.93 2.50 -10.69
CA ARG A 96 5.62 2.23 -10.08
C ARG A 96 5.73 1.50 -8.74
N LEU A 97 6.68 0.58 -8.63
CA LEU A 97 6.88 -0.26 -7.44
C LEU A 97 8.25 0.03 -6.83
N PRO A 98 8.38 1.04 -5.94
CA PRO A 98 9.68 1.43 -5.38
C PRO A 98 10.39 0.34 -4.58
N THR A 99 9.66 -0.69 -4.13
CA THR A 99 10.23 -1.84 -3.43
C THR A 99 10.62 -2.98 -4.37
N ALA A 100 10.42 -2.81 -5.69
CA ALA A 100 10.70 -3.87 -6.65
C ALA A 100 12.19 -4.20 -6.74
N GLU A 101 12.47 -5.48 -6.78
CA GLU A 101 13.81 -6.04 -6.99
C GLU A 101 13.79 -6.91 -8.25
N ILE A 102 14.77 -6.71 -9.12
CA ILE A 102 14.96 -7.58 -10.28
C ILE A 102 15.77 -8.80 -9.80
N LEU A 103 15.15 -9.97 -9.84
CA LEU A 103 15.79 -11.22 -9.43
C LEU A 103 16.60 -11.84 -10.58
N GLY A 104 16.20 -11.56 -11.82
CA GLY A 104 16.90 -12.07 -12.99
C GLY A 104 16.32 -11.50 -14.28
N GLU A 105 17.09 -11.63 -15.35
CA GLU A 105 16.69 -11.29 -16.71
C GLU A 105 16.96 -12.46 -17.64
N HIS A 106 16.01 -12.77 -18.51
CA HIS A 106 16.17 -13.81 -19.52
C HIS A 106 15.35 -13.44 -20.76
N ASP A 107 16.04 -13.31 -21.91
CA ASP A 107 15.44 -12.98 -23.20
C ASP A 107 14.53 -11.73 -23.18
N GLY A 108 14.97 -10.67 -22.48
CA GLY A 108 14.21 -9.44 -22.36
C GLY A 108 13.02 -9.51 -21.37
N CYS A 109 12.87 -10.63 -20.67
CA CYS A 109 11.90 -10.80 -19.60
C CYS A 109 12.58 -10.63 -18.25
N TYR A 110 11.92 -9.96 -17.33
CA TYR A 110 12.45 -9.66 -16.01
C TYR A 110 11.65 -10.36 -14.94
N GLU A 111 12.33 -11.12 -14.08
CA GLU A 111 11.74 -11.69 -12.88
C GLU A 111 11.79 -10.67 -11.76
N ILE A 112 10.63 -10.29 -11.22
CA ILE A 112 10.51 -9.19 -10.26
C ILE A 112 9.79 -9.66 -9.01
N ARG A 113 10.32 -9.20 -7.86
CA ARG A 113 9.70 -9.35 -6.56
C ARG A 113 9.50 -7.97 -5.94
N ALA A 114 8.36 -7.74 -5.30
CA ALA A 114 8.09 -6.49 -4.60
C ALA A 114 7.27 -6.71 -3.34
N GLU A 115 7.51 -5.89 -2.32
CA GLU A 115 6.67 -5.83 -1.13
C GLU A 115 5.58 -4.78 -1.31
N VAL A 116 4.35 -5.13 -0.99
CA VAL A 116 3.19 -4.27 -1.14
C VAL A 116 2.22 -4.42 0.04
N PHE A 117 1.42 -3.39 0.31
CA PHE A 117 0.30 -3.47 1.23
C PHE A 117 -1.00 -3.61 0.45
N GLY A 118 -1.78 -4.64 0.80
CA GLY A 118 -3.14 -4.82 0.29
C GLY A 118 -3.23 -5.29 -1.14
N ARG A 119 -4.45 -5.22 -1.68
CA ARG A 119 -4.78 -5.79 -2.99
C ARG A 119 -4.75 -4.80 -4.16
N GLY A 120 -4.37 -3.56 -3.92
CA GLY A 120 -4.23 -2.57 -5.00
C GLY A 120 -3.27 -3.03 -6.09
N ILE A 121 -2.24 -3.78 -5.72
CA ILE A 121 -1.28 -4.36 -6.67
C ILE A 121 -1.95 -5.26 -7.72
N GLU A 122 -3.00 -5.99 -7.36
CA GLU A 122 -3.72 -6.85 -8.30
C GLU A 122 -4.35 -6.04 -9.44
N MET A 123 -4.88 -4.87 -9.11
CA MET A 123 -5.46 -3.96 -10.11
C MET A 123 -4.38 -3.49 -11.08
N TRP A 124 -3.21 -3.15 -10.57
CA TRP A 124 -2.10 -2.71 -11.41
C TRP A 124 -1.58 -3.86 -12.28
N LEU A 125 -1.35 -5.04 -11.72
CA LEU A 125 -0.89 -6.21 -12.48
C LEU A 125 -1.84 -6.54 -13.63
N ARG A 126 -3.15 -6.51 -13.38
CA ARG A 126 -4.17 -6.75 -14.41
C ARG A 126 -4.17 -5.67 -15.50
N SER A 127 -3.88 -4.42 -15.13
CA SER A 127 -3.83 -3.31 -16.10
C SER A 127 -2.67 -3.45 -17.11
N GLN A 128 -1.66 -4.23 -16.78
CA GLN A 128 -0.51 -4.47 -17.66
C GLN A 128 -0.79 -5.50 -18.76
N GLY A 129 -1.90 -6.23 -18.68
CA GLY A 129 -2.30 -7.20 -19.69
C GLY A 129 -1.26 -8.32 -19.87
N ASP A 130 -0.89 -8.57 -21.12
CA ASP A 130 0.04 -9.65 -21.47
C ASP A 130 1.50 -9.40 -21.05
N TYR A 131 1.82 -8.21 -20.58
CA TYR A 131 3.17 -7.89 -20.09
C TYR A 131 3.51 -8.57 -18.78
N ILE A 132 2.51 -9.04 -18.05
CA ILE A 132 2.70 -9.68 -16.73
C ILE A 132 2.33 -11.16 -16.79
N GLN A 133 3.23 -11.98 -16.28
CA GLN A 133 2.95 -13.38 -16.01
C GLN A 133 3.21 -13.62 -14.52
N LYS A 134 2.17 -13.98 -13.77
CA LYS A 134 2.32 -14.33 -12.36
C LYS A 134 3.05 -15.67 -12.22
N ILE A 135 3.86 -15.74 -11.21
CA ILE A 135 4.54 -16.98 -10.82
C ILE A 135 3.77 -17.66 -9.69
#